data_7dbda0f86591949fdca638ae1375f9e6
#
_entry.id   7dbda0f86591949fdca638ae1375f9e6
#
_cell.length_a   1.000
_cell.length_b   1.000
_cell.length_c   1.000
_cell.angle_alpha   90.00
_cell.angle_beta   90.00
_cell.angle_gamma   90.00
#
_symmetry.space_group_name_H-M   'P 1'
#
loop_
_entity.id
_entity.type
_entity.pdbx_description
1 polymer ?
#
loop_
_entity_poly.entity_id
_entity_poly.type
_entity_poly.pdbx_seq_one_letter_code
_entity_poly.pdbx_strand_id
1 'polypeptide(L)'
;MKRSLIYSLVCILTAMSLASCIESQDPTYELTTRVRVGDRAPAFVVETLDDQTISLDDLRGRVVLLTFFSSACPDCHAQFEYIKSRITAFDSSKFRFLPIARNEKRATVEQFRLENGYTFDMGFDPEGEIYALYATRYVPRNYLIDSDGRVISISAEPTELQLNELLEKIFQLTR
;
A
#
# COMPACT_ATOMS: atom_id res chain seq x y z
N MET A 1 -10.82 56.37 -2.42
CA MET A 1 -10.69 55.51 -3.64
C MET A 1 -9.45 54.61 -3.66
N LYS A 2 -8.26 55.02 -3.21
CA LYS A 2 -7.04 54.16 -3.23
C LYS A 2 -7.05 52.98 -2.25
N ARG A 3 -7.71 53.08 -1.08
CA ARG A 3 -7.78 51.97 -0.09
C ARG A 3 -8.67 50.79 -0.52
N SER A 4 -9.75 51.08 -1.25
CA SER A 4 -10.65 50.02 -1.74
C SER A 4 -10.01 49.15 -2.82
N LEU A 5 -9.12 49.70 -3.65
CA LEU A 5 -8.40 48.97 -4.68
C LEU A 5 -7.38 47.96 -4.09
N ILE A 6 -6.73 48.35 -2.97
CA ILE A 6 -5.72 47.53 -2.30
C ILE A 6 -6.38 46.28 -1.66
N TYR A 7 -7.52 46.42 -1.04
CA TYR A 7 -8.26 45.28 -0.44
C TYR A 7 -8.78 44.31 -1.50
N SER A 8 -9.20 44.83 -2.67
CA SER A 8 -9.63 44.00 -3.80
C SER A 8 -8.46 43.20 -4.39
N LEU A 9 -7.27 43.81 -4.47
CA LEU A 9 -6.08 43.15 -4.99
C LEU A 9 -5.54 42.10 -4.03
N VAL A 10 -5.59 42.30 -2.71
CA VAL A 10 -5.18 41.38 -1.69
C VAL A 10 -6.11 40.14 -1.62
N CYS A 11 -7.43 40.35 -1.77
CA CYS A 11 -8.39 39.24 -1.83
C CYS A 11 -8.22 38.37 -3.07
N ILE A 12 -7.80 38.93 -4.20
CA ILE A 12 -7.55 38.15 -5.42
C ILE A 12 -6.26 37.35 -5.28
N LEU A 13 -5.19 37.86 -4.65
CA LEU A 13 -3.93 37.17 -4.42
C LEU A 13 -4.05 36.01 -3.40
N THR A 14 -4.95 36.11 -2.40
CA THR A 14 -5.19 35.06 -1.43
C THR A 14 -6.07 33.92 -1.98
N ALA A 15 -6.87 34.16 -3.01
CA ALA A 15 -7.69 33.15 -3.65
C ALA A 15 -6.92 32.23 -4.61
N MET A 16 -5.71 32.63 -5.03
CA MET A 16 -4.89 31.83 -5.95
C MET A 16 -3.96 30.81 -5.27
N SER A 17 -3.86 30.81 -3.94
CA SER A 17 -2.96 29.90 -3.20
C SER A 17 -3.61 28.59 -2.73
N LEU A 18 -4.83 28.27 -3.15
CA LEU A 18 -5.50 27.00 -2.88
C LEU A 18 -5.61 26.09 -4.12
N ALA A 19 -4.75 26.30 -5.12
CA ALA A 19 -4.50 25.26 -6.10
C ALA A 19 -3.64 24.16 -5.42
N SER A 20 -4.30 23.38 -4.56
CA SER A 20 -3.79 22.11 -4.10
C SER A 20 -3.42 21.30 -5.33
N CYS A 21 -2.17 20.90 -5.43
CA CYS A 21 -1.73 19.91 -6.41
C CYS A 21 -2.62 18.69 -6.23
N ILE A 22 -3.62 18.56 -7.09
CA ILE A 22 -4.25 17.27 -7.35
C ILE A 22 -3.17 16.51 -8.12
N GLU A 23 -2.42 15.70 -7.39
CA GLU A 23 -1.51 14.71 -7.97
C GLU A 23 -2.36 13.86 -8.91
N SER A 24 -2.09 13.99 -10.21
CA SER A 24 -2.83 13.30 -11.26
C SER A 24 -2.53 11.80 -11.16
N GLN A 25 -3.29 11.08 -10.34
CA GLN A 25 -3.33 9.64 -10.45
C GLN A 25 -3.90 9.31 -11.83
N ASP A 26 -3.21 8.42 -12.56
CA ASP A 26 -3.68 7.91 -13.84
C ASP A 26 -5.15 7.48 -13.69
N PRO A 27 -6.10 8.05 -14.45
CA PRO A 27 -7.52 7.70 -14.36
C PRO A 27 -7.77 6.20 -14.57
N THR A 28 -6.87 5.49 -15.26
CA THR A 28 -6.91 4.05 -15.44
C THR A 28 -6.73 3.30 -14.11
N TYR A 29 -6.00 3.90 -13.15
CA TYR A 29 -5.77 3.33 -11.83
C TYR A 29 -7.06 3.28 -11.00
N GLU A 30 -7.84 4.36 -10.97
CA GLU A 30 -9.11 4.41 -10.24
C GLU A 30 -10.12 3.39 -10.76
N LEU A 31 -10.18 3.19 -12.08
CA LEU A 31 -11.08 2.22 -12.72
C LEU A 31 -10.75 0.76 -12.35
N THR A 32 -9.52 0.49 -11.91
CA THR A 32 -9.07 -0.85 -11.54
C THR A 32 -9.07 -1.11 -10.04
N THR A 33 -9.36 -0.08 -9.23
CA THR A 33 -9.41 -0.14 -7.77
C THR A 33 -10.84 -0.42 -7.31
N ARG A 34 -11.02 -1.43 -6.47
CA ARG A 34 -12.33 -1.79 -5.88
C ARG A 34 -12.52 -1.25 -4.47
N VAL A 35 -11.43 -0.87 -3.80
CA VAL A 35 -11.40 -0.40 -2.42
C VAL A 35 -10.88 1.03 -2.41
N ARG A 36 -11.50 1.91 -1.64
CA ARG A 36 -11.13 3.32 -1.51
C ARG A 36 -10.53 3.63 -0.16
N VAL A 37 -9.79 4.72 -0.08
CA VAL A 37 -9.35 5.28 1.22
C VAL A 37 -10.59 5.63 2.05
N GLY A 38 -10.61 5.17 3.31
CA GLY A 38 -11.74 5.27 4.24
C GLY A 38 -12.61 4.01 4.32
N ASP A 39 -12.58 3.15 3.31
CA ASP A 39 -13.32 1.89 3.34
C ASP A 39 -12.77 0.93 4.40
N ARG A 40 -13.61 0.04 4.89
CA ARG A 40 -13.15 -1.13 5.61
C ARG A 40 -12.46 -2.07 4.62
N ALA A 41 -11.24 -2.50 4.93
CA ALA A 41 -10.53 -3.45 4.11
C ALA A 41 -11.34 -4.76 3.99
N PRO A 42 -11.55 -5.30 2.77
CA PRO A 42 -12.22 -6.58 2.57
C PRO A 42 -11.54 -7.69 3.38
N ALA A 43 -12.33 -8.47 4.09
CA ALA A 43 -11.85 -9.60 4.87
C ALA A 43 -11.37 -10.73 3.93
N PHE A 44 -10.28 -11.38 4.31
CA PHE A 44 -9.77 -12.58 3.64
C PHE A 44 -9.01 -13.45 4.63
N VAL A 45 -8.73 -14.67 4.19
CA VAL A 45 -7.82 -15.61 4.85
C VAL A 45 -6.78 -16.02 3.83
N VAL A 46 -5.50 -16.01 4.20
CA VAL A 46 -4.38 -16.36 3.33
C VAL A 46 -3.45 -17.35 4.01
N GLU A 47 -2.97 -18.33 3.27
CA GLU A 47 -1.86 -19.18 3.66
C GLU A 47 -0.53 -18.53 3.30
N THR A 48 0.50 -18.72 4.15
CA THR A 48 1.82 -18.14 3.96
C THR A 48 2.91 -19.21 3.83
N LEU A 49 4.09 -18.78 3.39
CA LEU A 49 5.25 -19.68 3.24
C LEU A 49 5.77 -20.22 4.58
N ASP A 50 5.54 -19.49 5.68
CA ASP A 50 5.91 -19.92 7.03
C ASP A 50 4.81 -20.78 7.69
N ASP A 51 3.96 -21.43 6.88
CA ASP A 51 2.88 -22.33 7.29
C ASP A 51 1.86 -21.70 8.24
N GLN A 52 1.65 -20.39 8.13
CA GLN A 52 0.63 -19.68 8.88
C GLN A 52 -0.64 -19.51 8.04
N THR A 53 -1.78 -19.60 8.69
CA THR A 53 -3.06 -19.15 8.13
C THR A 53 -3.40 -17.82 8.78
N ILE A 54 -3.42 -16.74 8.00
CA ILE A 54 -3.64 -15.39 8.49
C ILE A 54 -4.99 -14.90 8.02
N SER A 55 -5.87 -14.56 8.97
CA SER A 55 -7.06 -13.75 8.70
C SER A 55 -6.72 -12.27 8.84
N LEU A 56 -7.19 -11.43 7.93
CA LEU A 56 -7.01 -9.98 8.06
C LEU A 56 -7.64 -9.44 9.36
N ASP A 57 -8.75 -10.04 9.80
CA ASP A 57 -9.42 -9.64 11.06
C ASP A 57 -8.57 -9.97 12.30
N ASP A 58 -7.71 -10.98 12.27
CA ASP A 58 -6.79 -11.31 13.37
C ASP A 58 -5.64 -10.29 13.50
N LEU A 59 -5.48 -9.42 12.51
CA LEU A 59 -4.49 -8.35 12.52
C LEU A 59 -5.02 -7.03 13.10
N ARG A 60 -6.24 -7.00 13.61
CA ARG A 60 -6.79 -5.85 14.33
C ARG A 60 -5.88 -5.43 15.48
N GLY A 61 -5.77 -4.12 15.70
CA GLY A 61 -4.84 -3.53 16.66
C GLY A 61 -3.44 -3.28 16.10
N ARG A 62 -3.14 -3.77 14.89
CA ARG A 62 -1.88 -3.51 14.17
C ARG A 62 -2.13 -2.72 12.89
N VAL A 63 -1.16 -1.90 12.52
CA VAL A 63 -1.08 -1.31 11.19
C VAL A 63 -0.62 -2.40 10.21
N VAL A 64 -1.30 -2.56 9.10
CA VAL A 64 -0.97 -3.58 8.09
C VAL A 64 -0.59 -2.91 6.78
N LEU A 65 0.59 -3.22 6.25
CA LEU A 65 0.94 -2.98 4.86
C LEU A 65 0.65 -4.24 4.06
N LEU A 66 -0.51 -4.28 3.41
CA LEU A 66 -0.88 -5.32 2.47
C LEU A 66 -0.33 -4.95 1.09
N THR A 67 0.50 -5.81 0.52
CA THR A 67 1.10 -5.61 -0.80
C THR A 67 0.78 -6.79 -1.70
N PHE A 68 0.04 -6.55 -2.78
CA PHE A 68 -0.09 -7.55 -3.84
C PHE A 68 1.05 -7.41 -4.83
N PHE A 69 1.63 -8.55 -5.23
CA PHE A 69 2.77 -8.60 -6.13
C PHE A 69 2.70 -9.79 -7.10
N SER A 70 3.62 -9.84 -8.05
CA SER A 70 3.94 -11.02 -8.85
C SER A 70 5.45 -11.22 -8.86
N SER A 71 5.89 -12.48 -8.78
CA SER A 71 7.32 -12.85 -8.81
C SER A 71 8.00 -12.48 -10.13
N ALA A 72 7.25 -12.38 -11.22
CA ALA A 72 7.75 -11.99 -12.54
C ALA A 72 7.74 -10.46 -12.78
N CYS A 73 7.27 -9.65 -11.82
CA CYS A 73 7.11 -8.21 -12.00
C CYS A 73 8.39 -7.45 -11.57
N PRO A 74 9.11 -6.76 -12.50
CA PRO A 74 10.33 -6.02 -12.17
C PRO A 74 10.11 -4.92 -11.12
N ASP A 75 9.00 -4.20 -11.17
CA ASP A 75 8.67 -3.12 -10.22
C ASP A 75 8.39 -3.67 -8.82
N CYS A 76 7.87 -4.90 -8.74
CA CYS A 76 7.70 -5.60 -7.46
C CYS A 76 9.07 -5.94 -6.83
N HIS A 77 10.02 -6.41 -7.64
CA HIS A 77 11.40 -6.63 -7.19
C HIS A 77 12.02 -5.33 -6.70
N ALA A 78 11.93 -4.25 -7.49
CA ALA A 78 12.49 -2.96 -7.13
C ALA A 78 11.90 -2.43 -5.81
N GLN A 79 10.58 -2.52 -5.62
CA GLN A 79 9.92 -2.16 -4.37
C GLN A 79 10.43 -2.98 -3.19
N PHE A 80 10.51 -4.31 -3.31
CA PHE A 80 10.96 -5.17 -2.22
C PHE A 80 12.42 -4.92 -1.85
N GLU A 81 13.30 -4.74 -2.84
CA GLU A 81 14.69 -4.35 -2.58
C GLU A 81 14.77 -3.02 -1.82
N TYR A 82 13.94 -2.06 -2.18
CA TYR A 82 13.91 -0.76 -1.53
C TYR A 82 13.43 -0.81 -0.09
N ILE A 83 12.40 -1.60 0.22
CA ILE A 83 11.78 -1.61 1.55
C ILE A 83 12.34 -2.68 2.51
N LYS A 84 13.01 -3.74 2.01
CA LYS A 84 13.35 -4.94 2.81
C LYS A 84 14.10 -4.66 4.10
N SER A 85 15.08 -3.75 4.08
CA SER A 85 15.85 -3.40 5.28
C SER A 85 15.09 -2.47 6.24
N ARG A 86 14.13 -1.72 5.73
CA ARG A 86 13.33 -0.76 6.51
C ARG A 86 12.13 -1.41 7.17
N ILE A 87 11.50 -2.36 6.46
CA ILE A 87 10.28 -3.03 6.93
C ILE A 87 10.54 -3.87 8.19
N THR A 88 11.74 -4.43 8.32
CA THR A 88 12.16 -5.23 9.49
C THR A 88 12.49 -4.40 10.73
N ALA A 89 12.60 -3.08 10.59
CA ALA A 89 12.86 -2.17 11.70
C ALA A 89 11.59 -1.81 12.51
N PHE A 90 10.41 -2.10 11.99
CA PHE A 90 9.15 -1.82 12.67
C PHE A 90 8.84 -2.88 13.74
N ASP A 91 8.24 -2.44 14.85
CA ASP A 91 7.78 -3.33 15.91
C ASP A 91 6.66 -4.25 15.40
N SER A 92 6.91 -5.55 15.38
CA SER A 92 5.95 -6.56 14.89
C SER A 92 4.69 -6.67 15.75
N SER A 93 4.67 -6.15 16.97
CA SER A 93 3.47 -6.08 17.80
C SER A 93 2.51 -4.98 17.33
N LYS A 94 3.00 -3.96 16.64
CA LYS A 94 2.23 -2.81 16.15
C LYS A 94 2.06 -2.79 14.64
N PHE A 95 2.91 -3.51 13.90
CA PHE A 95 2.96 -3.49 12.45
C PHE A 95 3.06 -4.90 11.86
N ARG A 96 2.36 -5.12 10.73
CA ARG A 96 2.53 -6.32 9.90
C ARG A 96 2.72 -5.93 8.45
N PHE A 97 3.83 -6.38 7.85
CA PHE A 97 3.98 -6.44 6.41
C PHE A 97 3.40 -7.76 5.91
N LEU A 98 2.47 -7.71 4.97
CA LEU A 98 1.78 -8.88 4.40
C LEU A 98 1.80 -8.80 2.87
N PRO A 99 2.90 -9.22 2.24
CA PRO A 99 2.95 -9.38 0.79
C PRO A 99 2.21 -10.66 0.38
N ILE A 100 1.34 -10.57 -0.65
CA ILE A 100 0.57 -11.68 -1.20
C ILE A 100 0.82 -11.74 -2.71
N ALA A 101 1.34 -12.86 -3.18
CA ALA A 101 1.54 -13.12 -4.61
C ALA A 101 0.20 -13.48 -5.26
N ARG A 102 -0.23 -12.67 -6.22
CA ARG A 102 -1.49 -12.89 -6.94
C ARG A 102 -1.30 -13.90 -8.09
N ASN A 103 -2.22 -14.82 -8.24
CA ASN A 103 -2.24 -15.83 -9.31
C ASN A 103 -0.96 -16.70 -9.34
N GLU A 104 -0.35 -16.91 -8.18
CA GLU A 104 0.87 -17.72 -8.04
C GLU A 104 0.72 -18.77 -6.94
N LYS A 105 1.23 -19.97 -7.23
CA LYS A 105 1.23 -21.09 -6.29
C LYS A 105 2.39 -20.97 -5.30
N ARG A 106 2.24 -21.61 -4.14
CA ARG A 106 3.26 -21.68 -3.08
C ARG A 106 4.67 -21.88 -3.62
N ALA A 107 4.89 -22.89 -4.48
CA ALA A 107 6.23 -23.24 -4.98
C ALA A 107 6.90 -22.08 -5.75
N THR A 108 6.14 -21.32 -6.54
CA THR A 108 6.64 -20.14 -7.27
C THR A 108 7.08 -19.04 -6.30
N VAL A 109 6.24 -18.76 -5.29
CA VAL A 109 6.53 -17.71 -4.30
C VAL A 109 7.70 -18.11 -3.40
N GLU A 110 7.81 -19.37 -3.05
CA GLU A 110 8.94 -19.92 -2.28
C GLU A 110 10.27 -19.79 -3.03
N GLN A 111 10.28 -20.16 -4.30
CA GLN A 111 11.45 -19.97 -5.17
C GLN A 111 11.85 -18.50 -5.25
N PHE A 112 10.88 -17.61 -5.47
CA PHE A 112 11.09 -16.17 -5.51
C PHE A 112 11.71 -15.63 -4.21
N ARG A 113 11.18 -16.03 -3.04
CA ARG A 113 11.71 -15.65 -1.73
C ARG A 113 13.15 -16.09 -1.55
N LEU A 114 13.46 -17.34 -1.90
CA LEU A 114 14.79 -17.92 -1.76
C LEU A 114 15.82 -17.26 -2.69
N GLU A 115 15.50 -17.08 -3.96
CA GLU A 115 16.41 -16.48 -4.95
C GLU A 115 16.79 -15.05 -4.62
N ASN A 116 15.89 -14.28 -3.99
CA ASN A 116 16.09 -12.88 -3.64
C ASN A 116 16.51 -12.66 -2.17
N GLY A 117 16.62 -13.72 -1.37
CA GLY A 117 17.03 -13.65 0.02
C GLY A 117 16.08 -12.85 0.92
N TYR A 118 14.78 -12.83 0.61
CA TYR A 118 13.80 -12.15 1.45
C TYR A 118 13.53 -12.92 2.74
N THR A 119 13.55 -12.21 3.87
CA THR A 119 13.37 -12.80 5.22
C THR A 119 11.98 -12.63 5.78
N PHE A 120 11.14 -11.80 5.15
CA PHE A 120 9.74 -11.62 5.55
C PHE A 120 8.86 -12.73 4.97
N ASP A 121 7.82 -13.05 5.71
CA ASP A 121 6.83 -14.05 5.28
C ASP A 121 5.99 -13.53 4.10
N MET A 122 5.54 -14.44 3.24
CA MET A 122 4.77 -14.13 2.04
C MET A 122 3.57 -15.06 1.93
N GLY A 123 2.41 -14.47 1.64
CA GLY A 123 1.20 -15.20 1.27
C GLY A 123 1.18 -15.51 -0.24
N PHE A 124 0.34 -16.47 -0.60
CA PHE A 124 0.07 -16.82 -1.99
C PHE A 124 -1.44 -16.93 -2.24
N ASP A 125 -1.86 -16.46 -3.40
CA ASP A 125 -3.26 -16.38 -3.85
C ASP A 125 -3.34 -16.99 -5.26
N PRO A 126 -3.33 -18.34 -5.37
CA PRO A 126 -3.14 -19.03 -6.65
C PRO A 126 -4.27 -18.76 -7.64
N GLU A 127 -5.49 -18.56 -7.18
CA GLU A 127 -6.66 -18.29 -8.01
C GLU A 127 -6.93 -16.79 -8.18
N GLY A 128 -6.19 -15.92 -7.47
CA GLY A 128 -6.36 -14.46 -7.51
C GLY A 128 -7.63 -13.95 -6.84
N GLU A 129 -8.26 -14.77 -6.01
CA GLU A 129 -9.54 -14.44 -5.36
C GLU A 129 -9.39 -13.33 -4.32
N ILE A 130 -8.29 -13.36 -3.54
CA ILE A 130 -8.00 -12.32 -2.55
C ILE A 130 -7.71 -11.00 -3.27
N TYR A 131 -6.83 -11.03 -4.30
CA TYR A 131 -6.54 -9.85 -5.09
C TYR A 131 -7.78 -9.24 -5.72
N ALA A 132 -8.69 -10.07 -6.22
CA ALA A 132 -9.93 -9.64 -6.85
C ALA A 132 -10.88 -8.89 -5.91
N LEU A 133 -10.74 -9.03 -4.58
CA LEU A 133 -11.50 -8.21 -3.62
C LEU A 133 -11.04 -6.74 -3.62
N TYR A 134 -9.77 -6.47 -3.94
CA TYR A 134 -9.11 -5.19 -3.81
C TYR A 134 -8.94 -4.47 -5.15
N ALA A 135 -8.63 -5.20 -6.22
CA ALA A 135 -8.31 -4.63 -7.51
C ALA A 135 -8.48 -5.63 -8.67
N THR A 136 -8.37 -5.11 -9.90
CA THR A 136 -8.44 -5.92 -11.13
C THR A 136 -7.15 -5.91 -11.94
N ARG A 137 -6.26 -4.91 -11.76
CA ARG A 137 -5.02 -4.75 -12.53
C ARG A 137 -3.94 -4.07 -11.69
N TYR A 138 -2.70 -4.15 -12.16
CA TYR A 138 -1.47 -3.54 -11.67
C TYR A 138 -0.94 -4.14 -10.35
N VAL A 139 0.35 -4.42 -10.37
CA VAL A 139 1.19 -4.73 -9.20
C VAL A 139 2.58 -4.13 -9.44
N PRO A 140 3.31 -3.75 -8.37
CA PRO A 140 2.94 -3.87 -6.97
C PRO A 140 1.79 -2.94 -6.61
N ARG A 141 0.89 -3.42 -5.76
CA ARG A 141 -0.23 -2.62 -5.27
C ARG A 141 -0.28 -2.68 -3.76
N ASN A 142 -0.22 -1.53 -3.12
CA ASN A 142 -0.14 -1.39 -1.68
C ASN A 142 -1.43 -0.82 -1.09
N TYR A 143 -1.85 -1.40 0.02
CA TYR A 143 -2.93 -0.90 0.87
C TYR A 143 -2.38 -0.77 2.29
N LEU A 144 -2.29 0.47 2.78
CA LEU A 144 -2.01 0.70 4.19
C LEU A 144 -3.33 0.69 4.95
N ILE A 145 -3.43 -0.22 5.91
CA ILE A 145 -4.62 -0.47 6.71
C ILE A 145 -4.30 -0.12 8.15
N ASP A 146 -5.14 0.69 8.79
CA ASP A 146 -4.97 1.08 10.19
C ASP A 146 -5.36 -0.04 11.17
N SER A 147 -5.14 0.20 12.45
CA SER A 147 -5.47 -0.75 13.53
C SER A 147 -6.95 -1.09 13.63
N ASP A 148 -7.83 -0.21 13.12
CA ASP A 148 -9.28 -0.46 13.08
C ASP A 148 -9.71 -1.21 11.80
N GLY A 149 -8.75 -1.46 10.88
CA GLY A 149 -8.92 -2.15 9.62
C GLY A 149 -9.54 -1.30 8.52
N ARG A 150 -9.30 0.00 8.55
CA ARG A 150 -9.66 0.91 7.47
C ARG A 150 -8.47 1.15 6.56
N VAL A 151 -8.72 1.21 5.28
CA VAL A 151 -7.72 1.60 4.29
C VAL A 151 -7.45 3.09 4.41
N ILE A 152 -6.21 3.46 4.69
CA ILE A 152 -5.79 4.85 4.89
C ILE A 152 -4.81 5.36 3.83
N SER A 153 -4.30 4.48 2.98
CA SER A 153 -3.50 4.83 1.81
C SER A 153 -3.55 3.69 0.79
N ILE A 154 -3.49 4.04 -0.49
CA ILE A 154 -3.43 3.10 -1.60
C ILE A 154 -2.39 3.62 -2.58
N SER A 155 -1.52 2.73 -3.09
CA SER A 155 -0.61 3.04 -4.20
C SER A 155 -0.46 1.84 -5.13
N ALA A 156 -0.24 2.09 -6.42
CA ALA A 156 0.15 1.09 -7.39
C ALA A 156 1.39 1.58 -8.12
N GLU A 157 2.34 0.66 -8.36
CA GLU A 157 3.60 0.97 -9.04
C GLU A 157 4.27 2.23 -8.46
N PRO A 158 4.46 2.30 -7.12
CA PRO A 158 4.89 3.53 -6.46
C PRO A 158 6.34 3.88 -6.80
N THR A 159 6.60 5.16 -6.94
CA THR A 159 7.97 5.69 -6.99
C THR A 159 8.67 5.55 -5.63
N GLU A 160 10.00 5.69 -5.60
CA GLU A 160 10.76 5.70 -4.33
C GLU A 160 10.30 6.80 -3.38
N LEU A 161 9.90 7.96 -3.89
CA LEU A 161 9.36 9.04 -3.07
C LEU A 161 8.07 8.61 -2.37
N GLN A 162 7.14 8.02 -3.10
CA GLN A 162 5.88 7.50 -2.55
C GLN A 162 6.11 6.35 -1.55
N LEU A 163 7.12 5.51 -1.77
CA LEU A 163 7.52 4.48 -0.81
C LEU A 163 8.09 5.09 0.48
N ASN A 164 8.88 6.17 0.40
CA ASN A 164 9.36 6.89 1.58
C ASN A 164 8.19 7.51 2.37
N GLU A 165 7.25 8.17 1.70
CA GLU A 165 6.06 8.73 2.33
C GLU A 165 5.21 7.65 3.03
N LEU A 166 5.07 6.49 2.39
CA LEU A 166 4.39 5.33 2.95
C LEU A 166 5.08 4.82 4.23
N LEU A 167 6.40 4.66 4.21
CA LEU A 167 7.18 4.20 5.36
C LEU A 167 7.15 5.21 6.51
N GLU A 168 7.22 6.51 6.21
CA GLU A 168 7.09 7.57 7.23
C GLU A 168 5.68 7.54 7.86
N LYS A 169 4.64 7.34 7.07
CA LYS A 169 3.28 7.19 7.57
C LYS A 169 3.13 5.98 8.50
N ILE A 170 3.72 4.83 8.14
CA ILE A 170 3.76 3.64 9.00
C ILE A 170 4.45 3.99 10.32
N PHE A 171 5.61 4.65 10.26
CA PHE A 171 6.36 5.04 11.46
C PHE A 171 5.54 5.92 12.40
N GLN A 172 4.81 6.90 11.86
CA GLN A 172 3.95 7.79 12.67
C GLN A 172 2.79 7.04 13.34
N LEU A 173 2.24 6.02 12.70
CA LEU A 173 1.11 5.23 13.20
C LEU A 173 1.51 4.16 14.21
N THR A 174 2.80 3.79 14.27
CA THR A 174 3.30 2.67 15.09
C THR A 174 4.15 3.11 16.29
N ARG A 175 4.27 4.40 16.50
CA ARG A 175 4.95 4.98 17.67
C ARG A 175 4.31 4.61 19.00
#